data_df222f113c1af7e9719f6aab42b34649
#
_entry.id   df222f113c1af7e9719f6aab42b34649
#
_cell.length_a   1.000
_cell.length_b   1.000
_cell.length_c   1.000
_cell.angle_alpha   90.00
_cell.angle_beta   90.00
_cell.angle_gamma   90.00
#
_symmetry.space_group_name_H-M   'P 1'
#
loop_
_entity.id
_entity.type
_entity.pdbx_description
1 polymer ?
#
loop_
_entity_poly.entity_id
_entity_poly.type
_entity_poly.pdbx_seq_one_letter_code
_entity_poly.pdbx_strand_id
1 'polypeptide(L)'
;MPRLTPALVLVAVLAVSGTPSAGIAQDVVSGPARVIDGDTVEILGLRVRMHGIDAPESAQRCRDAAGRSYGCGQVATNALASMAGRSTVECRVLDMDRYGRLIAVCYRDGIDLNAWMVRDGHAMAYRRYSADYISHEDAARARRVGIWQGRVVAPWDWRRGAR
;
A
#
# COMPACT_ATOMS: atom_id res chain seq x y z
N MET A 1 -40.02 -75.07 -10.25
CA MET A 1 -39.18 -74.31 -9.28
C MET A 1 -38.27 -73.40 -10.10
N PRO A 2 -38.54 -72.12 -10.22
CA PRO A 2 -37.67 -71.20 -10.97
C PRO A 2 -36.53 -70.70 -10.07
N ARG A 3 -35.32 -70.76 -10.61
CA ARG A 3 -34.09 -70.24 -9.97
C ARG A 3 -34.01 -68.76 -10.21
N LEU A 4 -33.99 -67.97 -9.10
CA LEU A 4 -33.67 -66.53 -9.13
C LEU A 4 -32.16 -66.37 -9.26
N THR A 5 -31.72 -65.65 -10.30
CA THR A 5 -30.36 -65.14 -10.47
C THR A 5 -30.26 -63.79 -9.82
N PRO A 6 -29.25 -63.48 -8.95
CA PRO A 6 -29.08 -62.14 -8.39
C PRO A 6 -28.46 -61.22 -9.45
N ALA A 7 -29.09 -60.06 -9.67
CA ALA A 7 -28.56 -59.01 -10.50
C ALA A 7 -27.48 -58.25 -9.70
N LEU A 8 -26.25 -58.18 -10.26
CA LEU A 8 -25.14 -57.47 -9.73
C LEU A 8 -25.31 -55.97 -10.09
N VAL A 9 -25.59 -55.11 -9.11
CA VAL A 9 -25.67 -53.67 -9.30
C VAL A 9 -24.25 -53.09 -9.20
N LEU A 10 -23.70 -52.67 -10.34
CA LEU A 10 -22.40 -51.99 -10.42
C LEU A 10 -22.61 -50.50 -10.06
N VAL A 11 -22.17 -50.09 -8.88
CA VAL A 11 -22.15 -48.66 -8.48
C VAL A 11 -20.87 -48.04 -9.02
N ALA A 12 -20.99 -47.21 -10.06
CA ALA A 12 -19.89 -46.42 -10.59
C ALA A 12 -19.63 -45.22 -9.68
N VAL A 13 -18.52 -45.25 -8.95
CA VAL A 13 -18.04 -44.09 -8.17
C VAL A 13 -17.32 -43.15 -9.14
N LEU A 14 -17.96 -42.01 -9.48
CA LEU A 14 -17.34 -40.94 -10.21
C LEU A 14 -16.39 -40.19 -9.26
N ALA A 15 -15.09 -40.40 -9.42
CA ALA A 15 -14.06 -39.61 -8.77
C ALA A 15 -14.01 -38.19 -9.39
N VAL A 16 -14.51 -37.21 -8.67
CA VAL A 16 -14.34 -35.81 -9.05
C VAL A 16 -12.90 -35.40 -8.75
N SER A 17 -12.06 -35.41 -9.78
CA SER A 17 -10.67 -34.88 -9.70
C SER A 17 -10.73 -33.38 -9.66
N GLY A 18 -10.77 -32.78 -8.45
CA GLY A 18 -10.56 -31.33 -8.25
C GLY A 18 -9.13 -31.01 -8.55
N THR A 19 -8.84 -30.29 -9.66
CA THR A 19 -7.55 -29.68 -9.91
C THR A 19 -7.34 -28.56 -8.89
N PRO A 20 -6.23 -28.55 -8.13
CA PRO A 20 -5.93 -27.40 -7.28
C PRO A 20 -5.69 -26.20 -8.19
N SER A 21 -6.50 -25.16 -8.02
CA SER A 21 -6.25 -23.84 -8.62
C SER A 21 -4.94 -23.33 -8.03
N ALA A 22 -3.88 -23.26 -8.84
CA ALA A 22 -2.64 -22.61 -8.46
C ALA A 22 -2.92 -21.12 -8.32
N GLY A 23 -3.21 -20.67 -7.10
CA GLY A 23 -3.23 -19.25 -6.77
C GLY A 23 -1.84 -18.68 -7.11
N ILE A 24 -1.79 -17.61 -7.89
CA ILE A 24 -0.55 -16.88 -8.14
C ILE A 24 -0.06 -16.42 -6.77
N ALA A 25 1.05 -16.98 -6.30
CA ALA A 25 1.70 -16.54 -5.08
C ALA A 25 2.18 -15.10 -5.34
N GLN A 26 1.58 -14.14 -4.65
CA GLN A 26 2.04 -12.76 -4.71
C GLN A 26 3.35 -12.67 -3.93
N ASP A 27 4.39 -12.11 -4.52
CA ASP A 27 5.67 -11.92 -3.85
C ASP A 27 5.49 -10.98 -2.65
N VAL A 28 5.98 -11.41 -1.49
CA VAL A 28 5.87 -10.67 -0.22
C VAL A 28 7.26 -10.43 0.34
N VAL A 29 7.54 -9.19 0.70
CA VAL A 29 8.71 -8.81 1.49
C VAL A 29 8.24 -8.44 2.89
N SER A 30 8.79 -9.09 3.92
CA SER A 30 8.33 -8.92 5.30
C SER A 30 9.51 -8.82 6.27
N GLY A 31 9.42 -7.88 7.21
CA GLY A 31 10.45 -7.67 8.24
C GLY A 31 10.34 -6.30 8.90
N PRO A 32 11.25 -5.99 9.85
CA PRO A 32 11.36 -4.64 10.39
C PRO A 32 11.65 -3.63 9.28
N ALA A 33 10.86 -2.55 9.21
CA ALA A 33 11.00 -1.53 8.18
C ALA A 33 11.84 -0.36 8.68
N ARG A 34 12.84 0.05 7.90
CA ARG A 34 13.52 1.33 8.04
C ARG A 34 12.86 2.34 7.10
N VAL A 35 12.24 3.36 7.63
CA VAL A 35 11.60 4.41 6.82
C VAL A 35 12.68 5.32 6.22
N ILE A 36 12.61 5.54 4.91
CA ILE A 36 13.51 6.41 4.15
C ILE A 36 12.89 7.81 4.04
N ASP A 37 11.63 7.86 3.61
CA ASP A 37 10.82 9.06 3.47
C ASP A 37 9.32 8.72 3.65
N GLY A 38 8.42 9.65 3.32
CA GLY A 38 6.98 9.50 3.56
C GLY A 38 6.28 8.42 2.72
N ASP A 39 6.96 7.79 1.76
CA ASP A 39 6.38 6.75 0.91
C ASP A 39 7.39 5.70 0.43
N THR A 40 8.56 5.66 1.07
CA THR A 40 9.61 4.67 0.78
C THR A 40 10.13 4.07 2.07
N VAL A 41 10.11 2.74 2.14
CA VAL A 41 10.70 1.98 3.25
C VAL A 41 11.80 1.05 2.74
N GLU A 42 12.65 0.58 3.64
CA GLU A 42 13.62 -0.48 3.38
C GLU A 42 13.37 -1.65 4.31
N ILE A 43 13.24 -2.85 3.75
CA ILE A 43 13.02 -4.11 4.46
C ILE A 43 14.07 -5.10 3.97
N LEU A 44 14.88 -5.68 4.86
CA LEU A 44 15.96 -6.62 4.52
C LEU A 44 16.93 -6.09 3.44
N GLY A 45 17.20 -4.79 3.41
CA GLY A 45 18.04 -4.14 2.40
C GLY A 45 17.35 -3.85 1.06
N LEU A 46 16.10 -4.27 0.88
CA LEU A 46 15.32 -3.99 -0.32
C LEU A 46 14.54 -2.68 -0.14
N ARG A 47 14.67 -1.76 -1.10
CA ARG A 47 13.88 -0.53 -1.12
C ARG A 47 12.49 -0.80 -1.69
N VAL A 48 11.47 -0.41 -0.94
CA VAL A 48 10.06 -0.57 -1.29
C VAL A 48 9.44 0.82 -1.41
N ARG A 49 8.98 1.16 -2.60
CA ARG A 49 8.16 2.36 -2.88
C ARG A 49 6.69 1.98 -2.68
N MET A 50 6.00 2.70 -1.85
CA MET A 50 4.58 2.45 -1.57
C MET A 50 3.73 2.78 -2.80
N HIS A 51 2.97 1.79 -3.27
CA HIS A 51 2.14 1.87 -4.46
C HIS A 51 1.05 2.94 -4.33
N GLY A 52 0.78 3.65 -5.43
CA GLY A 52 -0.41 4.51 -5.60
C GLY A 52 -0.45 5.78 -4.75
N ILE A 53 0.62 6.07 -3.99
CA ILE A 53 0.73 7.29 -3.18
C ILE A 53 1.98 8.09 -3.53
N ASP A 54 1.97 9.39 -3.17
CA ASP A 54 3.13 10.27 -3.28
C ASP A 54 3.15 11.22 -2.07
N ALA A 55 4.16 11.09 -1.22
CA ALA A 55 4.31 11.90 -0.03
C ALA A 55 5.14 13.17 -0.33
N PRO A 56 4.97 14.24 0.44
CA PRO A 56 5.86 15.39 0.35
C PRO A 56 7.32 14.98 0.52
N GLU A 57 8.20 15.52 -0.33
CA GLU A 57 9.63 15.28 -0.28
C GLU A 57 10.22 15.71 1.07
N SER A 58 11.27 15.04 1.55
CA SER A 58 11.83 15.26 2.89
C SER A 58 12.15 16.73 3.19
N ALA A 59 12.59 17.50 2.18
CA ALA A 59 12.87 18.95 2.29
C ALA A 59 11.65 19.83 1.98
N GLN A 60 10.51 19.24 1.62
CA GLN A 60 9.34 20.01 1.21
C GLN A 60 8.70 20.72 2.40
N ARG A 61 8.29 21.96 2.15
CA ARG A 61 7.57 22.77 3.12
C ARG A 61 6.15 23.06 2.63
N CYS A 62 5.21 23.00 3.58
CA CYS A 62 3.81 23.33 3.38
C CYS A 62 3.43 24.52 4.29
N ARG A 63 2.19 25.01 4.14
CA ARG A 63 1.61 25.98 5.06
C ARG A 63 0.45 25.35 5.82
N ASP A 64 0.38 25.62 7.12
CA ASP A 64 -0.74 25.19 7.97
C ASP A 64 -1.98 26.10 7.75
N ALA A 65 -3.04 25.85 8.51
CA ALA A 65 -4.29 26.61 8.45
C ALA A 65 -4.08 28.11 8.82
N ALA A 66 -3.07 28.43 9.62
CA ALA A 66 -2.70 29.81 9.97
C ALA A 66 -1.70 30.44 8.98
N GLY A 67 -1.38 29.76 7.88
CA GLY A 67 -0.40 30.21 6.87
C GLY A 67 1.07 30.06 7.29
N ARG A 68 1.37 29.47 8.44
CA ARG A 68 2.74 29.26 8.92
C ARG A 68 3.41 28.12 8.16
N SER A 69 4.68 28.33 7.80
CA SER A 69 5.44 27.32 7.08
C SER A 69 5.94 26.21 8.01
N TYR A 70 5.79 24.94 7.61
CA TYR A 70 6.30 23.77 8.34
C TYR A 70 6.88 22.72 7.39
N GLY A 71 7.71 21.81 7.90
CA GLY A 71 8.35 20.74 7.14
C GLY A 71 7.41 19.56 6.94
N CYS A 72 6.50 19.63 5.97
CA CYS A 72 5.50 18.58 5.74
C CYS A 72 6.11 17.25 5.30
N GLY A 73 7.23 17.26 4.57
CA GLY A 73 7.94 16.03 4.22
C GLY A 73 8.50 15.29 5.44
N GLN A 74 9.09 16.06 6.38
CA GLN A 74 9.57 15.46 7.64
C GLN A 74 8.41 14.92 8.49
N VAL A 75 7.27 15.64 8.51
CA VAL A 75 6.06 15.18 9.21
C VAL A 75 5.56 13.87 8.60
N ALA A 76 5.51 13.75 7.27
CA ALA A 76 5.10 12.52 6.59
C ALA A 76 6.05 11.36 6.90
N THR A 77 7.37 11.59 6.85
CA THR A 77 8.38 10.58 7.20
C THR A 77 8.23 10.09 8.64
N ASN A 78 8.06 11.02 9.59
CA ASN A 78 7.89 10.69 11.01
C ASN A 78 6.57 9.95 11.27
N ALA A 79 5.49 10.32 10.56
CA ALA A 79 4.20 9.64 10.65
C ALA A 79 4.31 8.19 10.20
N LEU A 80 4.93 7.94 9.04
CA LEU A 80 5.16 6.58 8.57
C LEU A 80 6.08 5.81 9.52
N ALA A 81 7.15 6.41 10.03
CA ALA A 81 8.05 5.78 10.98
C ALA A 81 7.35 5.41 12.30
N SER A 82 6.49 6.26 12.81
CA SER A 82 5.67 5.97 14.00
C SER A 82 4.68 4.84 13.74
N MET A 83 4.06 4.85 12.57
CA MET A 83 3.07 3.85 12.20
C MET A 83 3.71 2.50 11.86
N ALA A 84 4.84 2.45 11.17
CA ALA A 84 5.61 1.23 10.95
C ALA A 84 6.17 0.67 12.26
N GLY A 85 6.61 1.54 13.16
CA GLY A 85 7.14 1.19 14.47
C GLY A 85 8.36 0.26 14.37
N ARG A 86 8.51 -0.60 15.40
CA ARG A 86 9.53 -1.68 15.40
C ARG A 86 8.93 -3.04 15.03
N SER A 87 7.68 -3.06 14.61
CA SER A 87 6.96 -4.27 14.22
C SER A 87 7.33 -4.70 12.82
N THR A 88 6.97 -5.94 12.49
CA THR A 88 7.06 -6.46 11.14
C THR A 88 6.09 -5.70 10.23
N VAL A 89 6.61 -5.21 9.11
CA VAL A 89 5.82 -4.67 8.00
C VAL A 89 5.84 -5.71 6.88
N GLU A 90 4.67 -6.03 6.35
CA GLU A 90 4.49 -6.93 5.22
C GLU A 90 4.16 -6.10 3.99
N CYS A 91 4.96 -6.19 2.94
CA CYS A 91 4.75 -5.50 1.67
C CYS A 91 4.45 -6.51 0.56
N ARG A 92 3.26 -6.44 -0.01
CA ARG A 92 2.84 -7.24 -1.17
C ARG A 92 3.30 -6.56 -2.44
N VAL A 93 4.25 -7.21 -3.11
CA VAL A 93 4.90 -6.66 -4.30
C VAL A 93 3.97 -6.75 -5.49
N LEU A 94 3.84 -5.64 -6.21
CA LEU A 94 3.04 -5.52 -7.42
C LEU A 94 3.94 -5.40 -8.67
N ASP A 95 5.10 -4.72 -8.54
CA ASP A 95 5.97 -4.40 -9.65
C ASP A 95 7.37 -4.00 -9.14
N MET A 96 8.28 -3.71 -10.06
CA MET A 96 9.58 -3.10 -9.78
C MET A 96 9.78 -1.89 -10.70
N ASP A 97 10.23 -0.77 -10.13
CA ASP A 97 10.49 0.41 -10.94
C ASP A 97 11.88 0.37 -11.61
N ARG A 98 12.11 1.30 -12.55
CA ARG A 98 13.37 1.41 -13.29
C ARG A 98 14.61 1.70 -12.43
N TYR A 99 14.43 2.02 -11.15
CA TYR A 99 15.50 2.27 -10.18
C TYR A 99 15.76 1.06 -9.28
N GLY A 100 15.08 -0.07 -9.54
CA GLY A 100 15.19 -1.31 -8.77
C GLY A 100 14.46 -1.29 -7.43
N ARG A 101 13.54 -0.34 -7.20
CA ARG A 101 12.68 -0.35 -6.03
C ARG A 101 11.47 -1.24 -6.29
N LEU A 102 11.12 -2.07 -5.32
CA LEU A 102 9.87 -2.82 -5.35
C LEU A 102 8.69 -1.84 -5.18
N ILE A 103 7.67 -1.97 -6.04
CA ILE A 103 6.41 -1.24 -5.89
C ILE A 103 5.44 -2.14 -5.15
N ALA A 104 4.94 -1.72 -3.98
CA ALA A 104 4.15 -2.59 -3.13
C ALA A 104 3.07 -1.87 -2.33
N VAL A 105 2.06 -2.63 -1.91
CA VAL A 105 1.14 -2.24 -0.83
C VAL A 105 1.67 -2.83 0.46
N CYS A 106 1.90 -1.97 1.45
CA CYS A 106 2.52 -2.35 2.72
C CYS A 106 1.51 -2.36 3.86
N TYR A 107 1.62 -3.35 4.72
CA TYR A 107 0.70 -3.59 5.83
C TYR A 107 1.46 -3.71 7.15
N ARG A 108 0.85 -3.25 8.23
CA ARG A 108 1.24 -3.55 9.60
C ARG A 108 0.00 -3.98 10.38
N ASP A 109 0.04 -5.15 10.99
CA ASP A 109 -1.06 -5.70 11.78
C ASP A 109 -2.41 -5.64 11.01
N GLY A 110 -2.38 -5.93 9.70
CA GLY A 110 -3.53 -5.88 8.79
C GLY A 110 -3.97 -4.48 8.34
N ILE A 111 -3.32 -3.42 8.83
CA ILE A 111 -3.60 -2.03 8.42
C ILE A 111 -2.82 -1.73 7.13
N ASP A 112 -3.51 -1.33 6.07
CA ASP A 112 -2.91 -0.79 4.85
C ASP A 112 -2.25 0.57 5.16
N LEU A 113 -0.90 0.58 5.17
CA LEU A 113 -0.11 1.78 5.46
C LEU A 113 -0.22 2.83 4.35
N ASN A 114 -0.38 2.40 3.09
CA ASN A 114 -0.54 3.30 1.95
C ASN A 114 -1.86 4.08 2.10
N ALA A 115 -2.97 3.36 2.37
CA ALA A 115 -4.28 3.96 2.61
C ALA A 115 -4.25 4.88 3.83
N TRP A 116 -3.58 4.46 4.92
CA TRP A 116 -3.47 5.24 6.15
C TRP A 116 -2.75 6.56 5.90
N MET A 117 -1.61 6.55 5.17
CA MET A 117 -0.85 7.76 4.86
C MET A 117 -1.69 8.79 4.09
N VAL A 118 -2.53 8.33 3.15
CA VAL A 118 -3.40 9.22 2.38
C VAL A 118 -4.59 9.70 3.21
N ARG A 119 -5.26 8.79 3.93
CA ARG A 119 -6.44 9.09 4.73
C ARG A 119 -6.17 10.10 5.85
N ASP A 120 -4.97 10.05 6.44
CA ASP A 120 -4.57 10.95 7.53
C ASP A 120 -3.80 12.18 7.02
N GLY A 121 -3.73 12.35 5.69
CA GLY A 121 -3.20 13.54 5.04
C GLY A 121 -1.67 13.67 5.13
N HIS A 122 -0.97 12.54 5.13
CA HIS A 122 0.50 12.52 5.08
C HIS A 122 1.04 12.30 3.68
N ALA A 123 0.19 11.81 2.75
CA ALA A 123 0.51 11.62 1.34
C ALA A 123 -0.69 12.00 0.46
N MET A 124 -0.47 12.14 -0.83
CA MET A 124 -1.48 12.29 -1.86
C MET A 124 -1.71 10.98 -2.60
N ALA A 125 -2.93 10.73 -3.09
CA ALA A 125 -3.18 9.69 -4.06
C ALA A 125 -2.48 10.01 -5.38
N TYR A 126 -1.59 9.12 -5.83
CA TYR A 126 -0.85 9.34 -7.08
C TYR A 126 -1.66 8.83 -8.28
N ARG A 127 -2.64 9.60 -8.69
CA ARG A 127 -3.67 9.27 -9.69
C ARG A 127 -3.12 8.82 -11.04
N ARG A 128 -1.86 9.15 -11.35
CA ARG A 128 -1.18 8.70 -12.57
C ARG A 128 -0.94 7.19 -12.58
N TYR A 129 -0.79 6.57 -11.40
CA TYR A 129 -0.40 5.18 -11.27
C TYR A 129 -1.50 4.29 -10.69
N SER A 130 -2.42 4.86 -9.90
CA SER A 130 -3.52 4.10 -9.30
C SER A 130 -4.71 5.00 -8.94
N ALA A 131 -5.90 4.42 -8.94
CA ALA A 131 -7.12 5.03 -8.41
C ALA A 131 -7.45 4.58 -6.98
N ASP A 132 -6.69 3.63 -6.41
CA ASP A 132 -7.04 2.89 -5.19
C ASP A 132 -7.22 3.80 -3.98
N TYR A 133 -6.47 4.90 -3.90
CA TYR A 133 -6.47 5.79 -2.73
C TYR A 133 -7.20 7.12 -2.95
N ILE A 134 -7.91 7.30 -4.08
CA ILE A 134 -8.60 8.56 -4.39
C ILE A 134 -9.67 8.89 -3.34
N SER A 135 -10.47 7.91 -2.94
CA SER A 135 -11.51 8.10 -1.92
C SER A 135 -10.92 8.45 -0.55
N HIS A 136 -9.76 7.90 -0.20
CA HIS A 136 -9.03 8.25 1.02
C HIS A 136 -8.54 9.70 1.00
N GLU A 137 -8.01 10.17 -0.15
CA GLU A 137 -7.62 11.56 -0.34
C GLU A 137 -8.81 12.51 -0.23
N ASP A 138 -9.92 12.19 -0.89
CA ASP A 138 -11.13 13.01 -0.87
C ASP A 138 -11.67 13.16 0.56
N ALA A 139 -11.65 12.07 1.35
CA ALA A 139 -12.01 12.10 2.76
C ALA A 139 -11.03 12.93 3.61
N ALA A 140 -9.73 12.87 3.34
CA ALA A 140 -8.72 13.68 4.04
C ALA A 140 -8.89 15.18 3.74
N ARG A 141 -9.15 15.52 2.47
CA ARG A 141 -9.43 16.90 2.03
C ARG A 141 -10.69 17.47 2.69
N ALA A 142 -11.78 16.69 2.72
CA ALA A 142 -13.03 17.10 3.34
C ALA A 142 -12.86 17.42 4.84
N ARG A 143 -12.04 16.63 5.54
CA ARG A 143 -11.69 16.81 6.97
C ARG A 143 -10.60 17.86 7.20
N ARG A 144 -9.93 18.34 6.16
CA ARG A 144 -8.80 19.28 6.23
C ARG A 144 -7.66 18.78 7.15
N VAL A 145 -7.33 17.50 7.09
CA VAL A 145 -6.28 16.91 7.93
C VAL A 145 -4.92 16.91 7.23
N GLY A 146 -3.84 16.87 8.02
CA GLY A 146 -2.48 16.78 7.54
C GLY A 146 -2.13 17.91 6.57
N ILE A 147 -1.63 17.58 5.37
CA ILE A 147 -1.25 18.56 4.34
C ILE A 147 -2.45 19.34 3.78
N TRP A 148 -3.67 18.87 4.01
CA TRP A 148 -4.91 19.51 3.53
C TRP A 148 -5.44 20.62 4.45
N GLN A 149 -4.81 20.84 5.62
CA GLN A 149 -5.19 21.93 6.54
C GLN A 149 -4.87 23.33 6.00
N GLY A 150 -3.98 23.44 5.01
CA GLY A 150 -3.56 24.72 4.46
C GLY A 150 -3.13 24.60 3.00
N ARG A 151 -1.94 25.12 2.65
CA ARG A 151 -1.43 25.10 1.27
C ARG A 151 -0.32 24.07 1.13
N VAL A 152 -0.46 23.20 0.16
CA VAL A 152 0.54 22.20 -0.25
C VAL A 152 0.71 22.25 -1.76
N VAL A 153 1.96 22.17 -2.22
CA VAL A 153 2.31 21.88 -3.61
C VAL A 153 2.35 20.36 -3.74
N ALA A 154 1.77 19.82 -4.80
CA ALA A 154 1.83 18.37 -5.02
C ALA A 154 3.30 17.90 -5.13
N PRO A 155 3.68 16.76 -4.53
CA PRO A 155 5.07 16.31 -4.50
C PRO A 155 5.70 16.18 -5.89
N TRP A 156 4.93 15.70 -6.87
CA TRP A 156 5.38 15.61 -8.26
C TRP A 156 5.59 16.98 -8.93
N ASP A 157 4.86 18.04 -8.52
CA ASP A 157 5.06 19.40 -9.00
C ASP A 157 6.25 20.06 -8.29
N TRP A 158 6.40 19.80 -6.97
CA TRP A 158 7.54 20.28 -6.21
C TRP A 158 8.87 19.75 -6.78
N ARG A 159 8.94 18.46 -7.18
CA ARG A 159 10.11 17.88 -7.87
C ARG A 159 10.42 18.57 -9.21
N ARG A 160 9.42 19.16 -9.86
CA ARG A 160 9.57 19.93 -11.11
C ARG A 160 9.88 21.41 -10.85
N GLY A 161 10.06 21.83 -9.60
CA GLY A 161 10.46 23.18 -9.23
C GLY A 161 9.33 24.09 -8.75
N ALA A 162 8.08 23.62 -8.67
CA ALA A 162 7.00 24.40 -8.05
C ALA A 162 7.29 24.65 -6.54
N ARG A 163 6.90 25.81 -6.04
CA ARG A 163 7.12 26.25 -4.63
C ARG A 163 5.84 26.83 -4.04
#